data_35f7e8ed3f6e3e9d7d34624f54af3801
#
_entry.id   35f7e8ed3f6e3e9d7d34624f54af3801
#
_cell.length_a   1.000
_cell.length_b   1.000
_cell.length_c   1.000
_cell.angle_alpha   90.00
_cell.angle_beta   90.00
_cell.angle_gamma   90.00
#
_symmetry.space_group_name_H-M   'P 1'
#
loop_
_entity.id
_entity.type
_entity.pdbx_description
1 polymer ?
#
loop_
_entity_poly.entity_id
_entity_poly.type
_entity_poly.pdbx_seq_one_letter_code
_entity_poly.pdbx_strand_id
1 'polypeptide(L)'
;MVNQSLKNKKIIISAGASGIGLATAKVCLSRGAYVYLCDIDNKSLNKLNKHPLINKRLFKYNCDASDESQVLDLFKKINKKTKKIDALINNVGVAGPTGSLEKLNSKDWERTIQVDVNSHFYFTKKAIPLIKKSRNGS
;
A
#
# COMPACT_ATOMS: atom_id res chain seq x y z
N MET A 1 8.19 20.35 -16.62
CA MET A 1 7.72 19.18 -15.84
C MET A 1 6.33 18.81 -16.34
N VAL A 2 6.15 17.60 -16.82
CA VAL A 2 4.84 17.12 -17.27
C VAL A 2 3.94 17.00 -16.05
N ASN A 3 3.01 17.92 -15.87
CA ASN A 3 2.02 17.89 -14.79
C ASN A 3 0.92 16.87 -15.16
N GLN A 4 1.24 15.57 -15.08
CA GLN A 4 0.28 14.52 -15.36
C GLN A 4 -0.79 14.49 -14.26
N SER A 5 -2.02 14.82 -14.67
CA SER A 5 -3.18 14.74 -13.79
C SER A 5 -3.49 13.29 -13.45
N LEU A 6 -3.68 13.00 -12.17
CA LEU A 6 -4.20 11.72 -11.70
C LEU A 6 -5.70 11.77 -11.36
N LYS A 7 -6.40 12.74 -11.94
CA LYS A 7 -7.83 12.97 -11.68
C LYS A 7 -8.63 11.68 -11.86
N ASN A 8 -9.32 11.30 -10.79
CA ASN A 8 -10.17 10.10 -10.70
C ASN A 8 -9.41 8.75 -10.82
N LYS A 9 -8.09 8.73 -10.89
CA LYS A 9 -7.31 7.50 -10.79
C LYS A 9 -7.45 6.89 -9.40
N LYS A 10 -7.48 5.57 -9.31
CA LYS A 10 -7.63 4.80 -8.08
C LYS A 10 -6.36 4.03 -7.81
N ILE A 11 -5.70 4.36 -6.73
CA ILE A 11 -4.35 3.88 -6.40
C ILE A 11 -4.37 3.20 -5.04
N ILE A 12 -3.84 1.98 -4.97
CA ILE A 12 -3.60 1.28 -3.70
C ILE A 12 -2.14 1.48 -3.30
N ILE A 13 -1.89 1.75 -2.02
CA ILE A 13 -0.53 1.92 -1.46
C ILE A 13 -0.42 1.07 -0.19
N SER A 14 0.52 0.13 -0.16
CA SER A 14 0.86 -0.61 1.05
C SER A 14 1.86 0.17 1.92
N ALA A 15 1.79 0.05 3.25
CA ALA A 15 2.57 0.82 4.23
C ALA A 15 2.54 2.34 3.94
N GLY A 16 1.32 2.88 3.78
CA GLY A 16 1.10 4.23 3.26
C GLY A 16 0.93 5.31 4.31
N ALA A 17 1.02 5.01 5.62
CA ALA A 17 0.74 5.97 6.68
C ALA A 17 1.95 6.79 7.13
N SER A 18 3.15 6.47 6.65
CA SER A 18 4.40 7.15 6.99
C SER A 18 5.40 7.13 5.83
N GLY A 19 6.53 7.81 6.01
CA GLY A 19 7.68 7.76 5.12
C GLY A 19 7.34 7.98 3.63
N ILE A 20 7.96 7.15 2.78
CA ILE A 20 7.83 7.21 1.31
C ILE A 20 6.39 6.96 0.88
N GLY A 21 5.70 5.98 1.49
CA GLY A 21 4.31 5.66 1.16
C GLY A 21 3.38 6.84 1.40
N LEU A 22 3.53 7.56 2.52
CA LEU A 22 2.74 8.75 2.82
C LEU A 22 3.07 9.92 1.86
N ALA A 23 4.35 10.13 1.56
CA ALA A 23 4.75 11.15 0.60
C ALA A 23 4.11 10.90 -0.77
N THR A 24 4.14 9.65 -1.23
CA THR A 24 3.49 9.20 -2.46
C THR A 24 1.98 9.41 -2.42
N ALA A 25 1.32 9.02 -1.32
CA ALA A 25 -0.12 9.23 -1.13
C ALA A 25 -0.51 10.71 -1.25
N LYS A 26 0.27 11.61 -0.62
CA LYS A 26 0.05 13.06 -0.70
C LYS A 26 0.14 13.59 -2.13
N VAL A 27 1.15 13.17 -2.89
CA VAL A 27 1.31 13.56 -4.30
C VAL A 27 0.13 13.03 -5.14
N CYS A 28 -0.29 11.79 -4.94
CA CYS A 28 -1.44 11.22 -5.65
C CYS A 28 -2.73 12.01 -5.34
N LEU A 29 -3.00 12.30 -4.07
CA LEU A 29 -4.18 13.06 -3.64
C LEU A 29 -4.17 14.48 -4.20
N SER A 30 -3.02 15.19 -4.15
CA SER A 30 -2.91 16.57 -4.69
C SER A 30 -3.14 16.64 -6.20
N ARG A 31 -2.90 15.53 -6.91
CA ARG A 31 -3.15 15.38 -8.36
C ARG A 31 -4.53 14.84 -8.69
N GLY A 32 -5.41 14.67 -7.69
CA GLY A 32 -6.81 14.32 -7.87
C GLY A 32 -7.12 12.83 -7.88
N ALA A 33 -6.19 11.97 -7.44
CA ALA A 33 -6.43 10.54 -7.31
C ALA A 33 -7.31 10.20 -6.10
N TYR A 34 -7.96 9.03 -6.15
CA TYR A 34 -8.47 8.32 -4.99
C TYR A 34 -7.38 7.37 -4.48
N VAL A 35 -7.04 7.45 -3.21
CA VAL A 35 -5.98 6.65 -2.59
C VAL A 35 -6.58 5.71 -1.56
N TYR A 36 -6.28 4.43 -1.71
CA TYR A 36 -6.61 3.35 -0.78
C TYR A 36 -5.29 2.92 -0.12
N LEU A 37 -4.99 3.40 1.06
CA LEU A 37 -3.77 3.04 1.76
C LEU A 37 -4.04 2.13 2.95
N CYS A 38 -3.10 1.26 3.23
CA CYS A 38 -3.07 0.50 4.46
C CYS A 38 -1.74 0.66 5.19
N ASP A 39 -1.76 0.40 6.47
CA ASP A 39 -0.58 0.35 7.32
C ASP A 39 -0.86 -0.55 8.53
N ILE A 40 0.19 -1.14 9.09
CA ILE A 40 0.09 -1.89 10.34
C ILE A 40 0.01 -0.95 11.55
N ASP A 41 0.57 0.27 11.43
CA ASP A 41 0.62 1.26 12.50
C ASP A 41 -0.66 2.10 12.59
N ASN A 42 -1.55 1.70 13.49
CA ASN A 42 -2.78 2.44 13.80
C ASN A 42 -2.54 3.88 14.27
N LYS A 43 -1.42 4.16 14.97
CA LYS A 43 -1.12 5.51 15.45
C LYS A 43 -0.86 6.44 14.27
N SER A 44 -0.06 5.99 13.30
CA SER A 44 0.20 6.74 12.07
C SER A 44 -1.07 6.92 11.22
N LEU A 45 -1.89 5.87 11.08
CA LEU A 45 -3.19 5.97 10.41
C LEU A 45 -4.12 7.01 11.07
N ASN A 46 -4.14 7.07 12.40
CA ASN A 46 -4.99 8.04 13.14
C ASN A 46 -4.48 9.48 13.00
N LYS A 47 -3.16 9.70 12.94
CA LYS A 47 -2.59 11.03 12.68
C LYS A 47 -3.06 11.61 11.35
N LEU A 48 -3.33 10.77 10.37
CA LEU A 48 -3.82 11.22 9.07
C LEU A 48 -5.20 11.90 9.15
N ASN A 49 -6.02 11.65 10.17
CA ASN A 49 -7.33 12.28 10.34
C ASN A 49 -7.26 13.82 10.42
N LYS A 50 -6.14 14.36 10.87
CA LYS A 50 -5.91 15.80 11.04
C LYS A 50 -5.14 16.44 9.88
N HIS A 51 -4.81 15.68 8.84
CA HIS A 51 -3.97 16.20 7.76
C HIS A 51 -4.80 16.99 6.74
N PRO A 52 -4.39 18.22 6.33
CA PRO A 52 -5.16 19.09 5.44
C PRO A 52 -5.49 18.48 4.06
N LEU A 53 -4.65 17.57 3.56
CA LEU A 53 -4.88 16.85 2.29
C LEU A 53 -5.85 15.68 2.42
N ILE A 54 -6.34 15.38 3.63
CA ILE A 54 -7.34 14.34 3.83
C ILE A 54 -8.70 14.89 3.46
N ASN A 55 -9.13 14.47 2.32
CA ASN A 55 -10.42 14.76 1.76
C ASN A 55 -11.20 13.44 1.55
N LYS A 56 -12.37 13.54 0.93
CA LYS A 56 -13.23 12.39 0.59
C LYS A 56 -12.57 11.35 -0.36
N ARG A 57 -11.29 11.54 -0.75
CA ARG A 57 -10.57 10.68 -1.70
C ARG A 57 -9.52 9.76 -1.04
N LEU A 58 -9.32 9.89 0.28
CA LEU A 58 -8.44 9.00 1.04
C LEU A 58 -9.24 7.96 1.81
N PHE A 59 -8.94 6.69 1.57
CA PHE A 59 -9.46 5.54 2.30
C PHE A 59 -8.32 4.85 3.03
N LYS A 60 -8.45 4.69 4.35
CA LYS A 60 -7.42 4.16 5.22
C LYS A 60 -7.85 2.84 5.83
N TYR A 61 -6.92 1.91 5.94
CA TYR A 61 -7.17 0.58 6.48
C TYR A 61 -6.01 0.16 7.38
N ASN A 62 -6.33 -0.44 8.53
CA ASN A 62 -5.32 -1.17 9.28
C ASN A 62 -5.17 -2.56 8.66
N CYS A 63 -3.92 -2.94 8.35
CA CYS A 63 -3.61 -4.22 7.73
C CYS A 63 -2.11 -4.50 7.86
N ASP A 64 -1.78 -5.68 8.37
CA ASP A 64 -0.45 -6.24 8.22
C ASP A 64 -0.33 -6.83 6.81
N ALA A 65 0.53 -6.22 5.98
CA ALA A 65 0.73 -6.64 4.61
C ALA A 65 1.41 -8.02 4.48
N SER A 66 2.09 -8.49 5.53
CA SER A 66 2.72 -9.80 5.58
C SER A 66 1.75 -10.94 5.96
N ASP A 67 0.52 -10.61 6.34
CA ASP A 67 -0.56 -11.57 6.65
C ASP A 67 -1.52 -11.68 5.46
N GLU A 68 -1.49 -12.81 4.74
CA GLU A 68 -2.34 -13.01 3.55
C GLU A 68 -3.84 -12.89 3.87
N SER A 69 -4.27 -13.30 5.07
CA SER A 69 -5.69 -13.24 5.46
C SER A 69 -6.16 -11.79 5.64
N GLN A 70 -5.34 -10.94 6.26
CA GLN A 70 -5.62 -9.51 6.39
C GLN A 70 -5.62 -8.80 5.04
N VAL A 71 -4.69 -9.16 4.16
CA VAL A 71 -4.66 -8.64 2.78
C VAL A 71 -5.93 -9.04 2.03
N LEU A 72 -6.39 -10.29 2.15
CA LEU A 72 -7.64 -10.74 1.56
C LEU A 72 -8.83 -9.90 2.05
N ASP A 73 -8.93 -9.65 3.34
CA ASP A 73 -10.02 -8.86 3.93
C ASP A 73 -9.94 -7.39 3.54
N LEU A 74 -8.73 -6.83 3.43
CA LEU A 74 -8.50 -5.50 2.88
C LEU A 74 -9.08 -5.39 1.46
N PHE A 75 -8.74 -6.32 0.58
CA PHE A 75 -9.23 -6.29 -0.80
C PHE A 75 -10.74 -6.53 -0.89
N LYS A 76 -11.36 -7.31 0.00
CA LYS A 76 -12.83 -7.38 0.11
C LYS A 76 -13.44 -6.00 0.43
N LYS A 77 -12.84 -5.24 1.37
CA LYS A 77 -13.29 -3.89 1.72
C LYS A 77 -13.11 -2.91 0.56
N ILE A 78 -11.97 -2.95 -0.14
CA ILE A 78 -11.71 -2.12 -1.32
C ILE A 78 -12.70 -2.44 -2.44
N ASN A 79 -13.00 -3.73 -2.69
CA ASN A 79 -13.96 -4.18 -3.70
C ASN A 79 -15.39 -3.68 -3.48
N LYS A 80 -15.76 -3.35 -2.23
CA LYS A 80 -17.05 -2.70 -1.94
C LYS A 80 -17.07 -1.23 -2.40
N LYS A 81 -15.91 -0.58 -2.47
CA LYS A 81 -15.76 0.84 -2.84
C LYS A 81 -15.49 1.03 -4.33
N THR A 82 -14.76 0.09 -4.96
CA THR A 82 -14.41 0.18 -6.38
C THR A 82 -14.25 -1.20 -6.99
N LYS A 83 -14.60 -1.31 -8.29
CA LYS A 83 -14.46 -2.55 -9.07
C LYS A 83 -13.23 -2.54 -9.97
N LYS A 84 -12.49 -1.43 -10.01
CA LYS A 84 -11.22 -1.30 -10.75
C LYS A 84 -10.24 -0.44 -9.96
N ILE A 85 -8.96 -0.66 -10.15
CA ILE A 85 -7.86 0.21 -9.72
C ILE A 85 -6.94 0.53 -10.90
N ASP A 86 -6.29 1.68 -10.84
CA ASP A 86 -5.40 2.14 -11.90
C ASP A 86 -3.92 1.86 -11.58
N ALA A 87 -3.56 1.76 -10.30
CA ALA A 87 -2.20 1.40 -9.91
C ALA A 87 -2.15 0.74 -8.52
N LEU A 88 -1.18 -0.14 -8.35
CA LEU A 88 -0.74 -0.66 -7.06
C LEU A 88 0.69 -0.17 -6.79
N ILE A 89 0.92 0.38 -5.61
CA ILE A 89 2.24 0.76 -5.12
C ILE A 89 2.60 -0.16 -3.96
N ASN A 90 3.42 -1.15 -4.24
CA ASN A 90 4.03 -2.02 -3.25
C ASN A 90 5.17 -1.26 -2.56
N ASN A 91 4.90 -0.74 -1.36
CA ASN A 91 5.84 0.11 -0.62
C ASN A 91 6.24 -0.47 0.74
N VAL A 92 5.56 -1.54 1.19
CA VAL A 92 5.94 -2.18 2.44
C VAL A 92 7.37 -2.74 2.36
N GLY A 93 8.12 -2.60 3.44
CA GLY A 93 9.46 -3.17 3.55
C GLY A 93 10.05 -2.90 4.94
N VAL A 94 10.97 -3.74 5.33
CA VAL A 94 11.76 -3.62 6.55
C VAL A 94 13.24 -3.82 6.23
N ALA A 95 14.12 -3.15 6.97
CA ALA A 95 15.53 -3.49 6.92
C ALA A 95 15.72 -4.89 7.49
N GLY A 96 16.33 -5.79 6.72
CA GLY A 96 16.68 -7.12 7.18
C GLY A 96 17.81 -7.10 8.21
N PRO A 97 18.15 -8.29 8.78
CA PRO A 97 19.27 -8.40 9.68
C PRO A 97 20.60 -8.05 8.98
N THR A 98 21.49 -7.40 9.69
CA THR A 98 22.83 -7.01 9.20
C THR A 98 23.90 -7.82 9.93
N GLY A 99 24.92 -8.26 9.21
CA GLY A 99 26.04 -9.04 9.76
C GLY A 99 26.62 -10.01 8.75
N SER A 100 27.60 -10.79 9.19
CA SER A 100 28.14 -11.89 8.39
C SER A 100 27.10 -13.00 8.27
N LEU A 101 26.95 -13.59 7.08
CA LEU A 101 25.86 -14.50 6.72
C LEU A 101 25.74 -15.67 7.71
N GLU A 102 26.85 -16.25 8.14
CA GLU A 102 26.90 -17.39 9.06
C GLU A 102 26.42 -17.08 10.48
N LYS A 103 26.26 -15.79 10.80
CA LYS A 103 25.77 -15.32 12.12
C LYS A 103 24.34 -14.79 12.09
N LEU A 104 23.73 -14.69 10.92
CA LEU A 104 22.36 -14.19 10.82
C LEU A 104 21.38 -15.17 11.45
N ASN A 105 20.40 -14.63 12.18
CA ASN A 105 19.31 -15.43 12.73
C ASN A 105 18.31 -15.78 11.61
N SER A 106 18.01 -17.09 11.46
CA SER A 106 17.09 -17.57 10.42
C SER A 106 15.69 -17.00 10.55
N LYS A 107 15.18 -16.78 11.78
CA LYS A 107 13.85 -16.18 12.00
C LYS A 107 13.78 -14.72 11.52
N ASP A 108 14.88 -13.96 11.71
CA ASP A 108 14.93 -12.58 11.22
C ASP A 108 15.00 -12.53 9.69
N TRP A 109 15.72 -13.48 9.10
CA TRP A 109 15.74 -13.69 7.66
C TRP A 109 14.34 -14.03 7.12
N GLU A 110 13.69 -15.05 7.68
CA GLU A 110 12.34 -15.48 7.29
C GLU A 110 11.33 -14.34 7.41
N ARG A 111 11.40 -13.56 8.52
CA ARG A 111 10.55 -12.38 8.68
C ARG A 111 10.79 -11.34 7.58
N THR A 112 12.04 -11.11 7.21
CA THR A 112 12.37 -10.16 6.13
C THR A 112 11.74 -10.60 4.81
N ILE A 113 11.91 -11.88 4.44
CA ILE A 113 11.28 -12.45 3.24
C ILE A 113 9.75 -12.35 3.31
N GLN A 114 9.16 -12.63 4.48
CA GLN A 114 7.72 -12.53 4.67
C GLN A 114 7.20 -11.11 4.45
N VAL A 115 7.94 -10.10 4.94
CA VAL A 115 7.53 -8.69 4.81
C VAL A 115 7.87 -8.13 3.44
N ASP A 116 9.08 -8.36 2.91
CA ASP A 116 9.57 -7.67 1.72
C ASP A 116 9.23 -8.38 0.40
N VAL A 117 8.98 -9.70 0.46
CA VAL A 117 8.68 -10.50 -0.74
C VAL A 117 7.25 -10.98 -0.74
N ASN A 118 6.83 -11.74 0.29
CA ASN A 118 5.52 -12.36 0.32
C ASN A 118 4.39 -11.32 0.35
N SER A 119 4.56 -10.21 1.06
CA SER A 119 3.57 -9.14 1.07
C SER A 119 3.31 -8.57 -0.33
N HIS A 120 4.36 -8.33 -1.11
CA HIS A 120 4.25 -7.83 -2.49
C HIS A 120 3.52 -8.84 -3.38
N PHE A 121 3.79 -10.12 -3.19
CA PHE A 121 3.06 -11.19 -3.88
C PHE A 121 1.57 -11.18 -3.51
N TYR A 122 1.22 -11.09 -2.22
CA TYR A 122 -0.19 -11.08 -1.79
C TYR A 122 -0.95 -9.90 -2.36
N PHE A 123 -0.39 -8.69 -2.28
CA PHE A 123 -1.00 -7.50 -2.84
C PHE A 123 -1.16 -7.59 -4.35
N THR A 124 -0.09 -7.96 -5.06
CA THR A 124 -0.10 -8.08 -6.53
C THR A 124 -1.12 -9.10 -7.01
N LYS A 125 -1.14 -10.30 -6.40
CA LYS A 125 -2.12 -11.35 -6.69
C LYS A 125 -3.57 -10.87 -6.59
N LYS A 126 -3.88 -10.05 -5.58
CA LYS A 126 -5.24 -9.52 -5.35
C LYS A 126 -5.54 -8.28 -6.20
N ALA A 127 -4.54 -7.49 -6.54
CA ALA A 127 -4.70 -6.27 -7.33
C ALA A 127 -4.88 -6.54 -8.83
N ILE A 128 -4.18 -7.53 -9.40
CA ILE A 128 -4.21 -7.83 -10.84
C ILE A 128 -5.63 -7.91 -11.41
N PRO A 129 -6.61 -8.61 -10.81
CA PRO A 129 -7.97 -8.67 -11.36
C PRO A 129 -8.67 -7.32 -11.43
N LEU A 130 -8.30 -6.37 -10.56
CA LEU A 130 -8.82 -5.01 -10.55
C LEU A 130 -8.07 -4.10 -11.53
N ILE A 131 -6.76 -4.28 -11.65
CA ILE A 131 -5.89 -3.54 -12.58
C ILE A 131 -6.28 -3.85 -14.02
N LYS A 132 -6.52 -5.13 -14.35
CA LYS A 132 -6.95 -5.56 -15.70
C LYS A 132 -8.24 -4.89 -16.18
N LYS A 133 -9.06 -4.34 -15.27
CA LYS A 133 -10.28 -3.59 -15.60
C LYS A 133 -10.00 -2.10 -15.88
N SER A 134 -8.78 -1.64 -15.70
CA SER A 134 -8.35 -0.29 -16.08
C SER A 134 -7.68 -0.32 -17.46
N ARG A 135 -7.96 0.71 -18.30
CA ARG A 135 -7.36 0.81 -19.64
C ARG A 135 -5.83 0.91 -19.61
N ASN A 136 -5.27 1.58 -18.58
CA ASN A 136 -3.85 1.86 -18.42
C ASN A 136 -3.45 1.57 -16.96
N GLY A 137 -3.78 0.37 -16.48
CA GLY A 137 -3.44 -0.06 -15.12
C GLY A 137 -1.97 -0.51 -15.00
N SER A 138 -1.33 -0.20 -13.85
CA SER A 138 0.04 -0.60 -13.52
C SER A 138 0.21 -0.94 -12.04
#